data_632e557b46a94cc84db56a586a363216
#
_entry.id   632e557b46a94cc84db56a586a363216
#
_cell.length_a   1.000
_cell.length_b   1.000
_cell.length_c   1.000
_cell.angle_alpha   90.00
_cell.angle_beta   90.00
_cell.angle_gamma   90.00
#
_symmetry.space_group_name_H-M   'P 1'
#
loop_
_entity.id
_entity.type
_entity.pdbx_description
1 polymer ?
#
loop_
_entity_poly.entity_id
_entity_poly.type
_entity_poly.pdbx_seq_one_letter_code
_entity_poly.pdbx_strand_id
1 'polypeptide(L)'
;MSSDLEAGSLISIKKNVKDIMIPSEEMKLEVYPMDYEEFCDATGNNYGLLQQIYDSGAAIGQATNRKLMRDLRIYMAVGGMPQAVEAYVNGKNFSEIDMVKRQIISLYEEDFKKIDASGRMSALYHAIPAHLAKDARKYRITTAIGKRNNTKAEELLYELIDSKTVLPCYNSTNPRVNLTDTKDFDSYKLYLSDTGLFVTLMFIDRPVTENDIYAKLLSDKLPANLGYLYENLVAQMITVSGRELYYHTWDKKGSTHYYEVDFLISEGSKINAFEVKSSGSGKHESIREFCNKFSQNISKAYLISQKDAGKEENLLLEPFYLLPFLIK
;
A
#
# COMPACT_ATOMS: atom_id res chain seq x y z
N MET A 1 -20.95 24.64 23.28
CA MET A 1 -19.53 24.43 22.93
C MET A 1 -19.47 24.39 21.41
N SER A 2 -18.75 25.31 20.77
CA SER A 2 -18.49 25.27 19.34
C SER A 2 -17.40 24.20 19.13
N SER A 3 -17.64 23.20 18.31
CA SER A 3 -16.61 22.27 17.87
C SER A 3 -16.01 22.85 16.59
N ASP A 4 -14.80 23.35 16.66
CA ASP A 4 -14.07 23.82 15.48
C ASP A 4 -13.40 22.59 14.83
N LEU A 5 -13.62 22.40 13.52
CA LEU A 5 -12.98 21.37 12.72
C LEU A 5 -11.88 22.02 11.88
N GLU A 6 -10.63 21.64 12.15
CA GLU A 6 -9.51 22.01 11.29
C GLU A 6 -9.09 20.80 10.44
N ALA A 7 -8.93 21.00 9.15
CA ALA A 7 -8.50 19.97 8.21
C ALA A 7 -7.31 20.48 7.37
N GLY A 8 -6.30 19.63 7.18
CA GLY A 8 -5.15 19.93 6.33
C GLY A 8 -4.16 18.76 6.23
N SER A 9 -3.57 18.60 5.07
CA SER A 9 -2.60 17.53 4.78
C SER A 9 -1.28 17.65 5.57
N LEU A 10 -0.95 18.86 6.05
CA LEU A 10 0.29 19.14 6.78
C LEU A 10 0.09 19.48 8.26
N ILE A 11 -1.11 19.31 8.80
CA ILE A 11 -1.42 19.62 10.21
C ILE A 11 -0.60 18.75 11.17
N SER A 12 -0.30 17.50 10.79
CA SER A 12 0.50 16.58 11.62
C SER A 12 1.99 16.92 11.67
N ILE A 13 2.50 17.76 10.76
CA ILE A 13 3.92 18.06 10.67
C ILE A 13 4.33 19.02 11.80
N LYS A 14 5.20 18.58 12.70
CA LYS A 14 5.68 19.32 13.88
C LYS A 14 6.12 20.75 13.58
N LYS A 15 6.65 21.02 12.37
CA LYS A 15 7.13 22.35 11.97
C LYS A 15 6.01 23.36 11.81
N ASN A 16 4.79 22.90 11.47
CA ASN A 16 3.61 23.75 11.28
C ASN A 16 2.85 24.00 12.58
N VAL A 17 3.03 23.14 13.59
CA VAL A 17 2.35 23.23 14.90
C VAL A 17 3.28 23.60 16.06
N LYS A 18 4.48 24.11 15.79
CA LYS A 18 5.49 24.43 16.83
C LYS A 18 4.99 25.38 17.91
N ASP A 19 4.04 26.24 17.60
CA ASP A 19 3.52 27.27 18.50
C ASP A 19 2.03 27.06 18.88
N ILE A 20 1.45 25.93 18.47
CA ILE A 20 0.07 25.59 18.81
C ILE A 20 0.10 24.61 19.97
N MET A 21 -0.28 25.08 21.16
CA MET A 21 -0.60 24.19 22.29
C MET A 21 -1.91 23.47 21.93
N ILE A 22 -1.83 22.18 21.64
CA ILE A 22 -3.01 21.35 21.43
C ILE A 22 -3.63 21.10 22.82
N PRO A 23 -4.85 21.60 23.09
CA PRO A 23 -5.53 21.33 24.35
C PRO A 23 -5.76 19.81 24.50
N SER A 24 -5.80 19.34 25.73
CA SER A 24 -6.04 17.92 26.05
C SER A 24 -7.41 17.37 25.60
N GLU A 25 -8.24 18.20 25.02
CA GLU A 25 -9.59 17.91 24.55
C GLU A 25 -9.69 17.72 23.02
N GLU A 26 -8.56 17.75 22.30
CA GLU A 26 -8.56 17.49 20.86
C GLU A 26 -8.56 16.00 20.55
N MET A 27 -9.41 15.62 19.61
CA MET A 27 -9.40 14.28 18.99
C MET A 27 -8.87 14.38 17.58
N LYS A 28 -7.75 13.71 17.31
CA LYS A 28 -7.20 13.61 15.95
C LYS A 28 -7.93 12.50 15.19
N LEU A 29 -8.48 12.85 14.04
CA LEU A 29 -9.03 11.91 13.08
C LEU A 29 -8.10 11.84 11.87
N GLU A 30 -7.55 10.67 11.60
CA GLU A 30 -6.81 10.42 10.35
C GLU A 30 -7.80 10.07 9.24
N VAL A 31 -7.76 10.83 8.14
CA VAL A 31 -8.58 10.57 6.96
C VAL A 31 -7.68 10.01 5.88
N TYR A 32 -7.94 8.77 5.50
CA TYR A 32 -7.24 8.08 4.43
C TYR A 32 -7.91 8.35 3.06
N PRO A 33 -7.23 8.10 1.92
CA PRO A 33 -7.92 7.96 0.65
C PRO A 33 -9.05 6.93 0.77
N MET A 34 -10.13 7.09 -0.02
CA MET A 34 -11.25 6.17 -0.03
C MET A 34 -10.77 4.73 -0.16
N ASP A 35 -11.28 3.86 0.71
CA ASP A 35 -10.99 2.44 0.62
C ASP A 35 -11.79 1.76 -0.51
N TYR A 36 -11.64 0.44 -0.63
CA TYR A 36 -12.33 -0.28 -1.70
C TYR A 36 -13.85 -0.36 -1.48
N GLU A 37 -14.32 -0.38 -0.24
CA GLU A 37 -15.74 -0.33 0.12
C GLU A 37 -16.34 1.01 -0.28
N GLU A 38 -15.74 2.11 0.16
CA GLU A 38 -16.14 3.49 -0.17
C GLU A 38 -16.11 3.75 -1.69
N PHE A 39 -15.11 3.21 -2.38
CA PHE A 39 -15.02 3.29 -3.83
C PHE A 39 -16.16 2.52 -4.52
N CYS A 40 -16.50 1.32 -4.05
CA CYS A 40 -17.62 0.55 -4.57
C CYS A 40 -18.94 1.31 -4.38
N ASP A 41 -19.17 1.89 -3.21
CA ASP A 41 -20.36 2.70 -2.91
C ASP A 41 -20.45 3.93 -3.83
N ALA A 42 -19.33 4.65 -4.00
CA ALA A 42 -19.28 5.84 -4.86
C ALA A 42 -19.54 5.50 -6.34
N THR A 43 -19.14 4.31 -6.79
CA THR A 43 -19.26 3.87 -8.20
C THR A 43 -20.50 3.01 -8.46
N GLY A 44 -21.32 2.72 -7.45
CA GLY A 44 -22.50 1.86 -7.55
C GLY A 44 -22.19 0.37 -7.71
N ASN A 45 -20.98 -0.07 -7.36
CA ASN A 45 -20.61 -1.47 -7.31
C ASN A 45 -21.15 -2.12 -6.03
N ASN A 46 -21.54 -3.39 -6.12
CA ASN A 46 -22.11 -4.11 -4.98
C ASN A 46 -21.01 -4.71 -4.08
N TYR A 47 -20.54 -3.93 -3.10
CA TYR A 47 -19.58 -4.43 -2.10
C TYR A 47 -20.17 -5.55 -1.22
N GLY A 48 -21.48 -5.52 -0.92
CA GLY A 48 -22.14 -6.58 -0.16
C GLY A 48 -22.09 -7.97 -0.81
N LEU A 49 -21.91 -8.03 -2.13
CA LEU A 49 -21.64 -9.29 -2.83
C LEU A 49 -20.28 -9.89 -2.42
N LEU A 50 -19.27 -9.06 -2.21
CA LEU A 50 -17.93 -9.53 -1.76
C LEU A 50 -18.00 -10.10 -0.36
N GLN A 51 -18.79 -9.50 0.55
CA GLN A 51 -19.03 -10.04 1.88
C GLN A 51 -19.67 -11.43 1.80
N GLN A 52 -20.70 -11.60 0.95
CA GLN A 52 -21.36 -12.91 0.78
C GLN A 52 -20.40 -13.97 0.22
N ILE A 53 -19.54 -13.60 -0.70
CA ILE A 53 -18.49 -14.49 -1.24
C ILE A 53 -17.53 -14.91 -0.13
N TYR A 54 -17.04 -13.94 0.65
CA TYR A 54 -16.15 -14.21 1.78
C TYR A 54 -16.80 -15.14 2.81
N ASP A 55 -18.05 -14.86 3.20
CA ASP A 55 -18.78 -15.67 4.19
C ASP A 55 -19.05 -17.09 3.71
N SER A 56 -19.19 -17.30 2.39
CA SER A 56 -19.36 -18.63 1.80
C SER A 56 -18.10 -19.47 1.87
N GLY A 57 -16.92 -18.86 1.88
CA GLY A 57 -15.62 -19.54 1.83
C GLY A 57 -15.42 -20.39 0.58
N ALA A 58 -16.23 -20.22 -0.47
CA ALA A 58 -16.23 -21.04 -1.66
C ALA A 58 -15.65 -20.30 -2.87
N ALA A 59 -14.96 -21.04 -3.74
CA ALA A 59 -14.56 -20.53 -5.05
C ALA A 59 -15.79 -20.17 -5.90
N ILE A 60 -15.74 -19.03 -6.58
CA ILE A 60 -16.87 -18.49 -7.37
C ILE A 60 -16.78 -18.77 -8.86
N GLY A 61 -15.68 -19.39 -9.29
CA GLY A 61 -15.40 -19.72 -10.68
C GLY A 61 -14.70 -18.60 -11.44
N GLN A 62 -13.92 -18.99 -12.44
CA GLN A 62 -12.98 -18.10 -13.15
C GLN A 62 -13.64 -16.89 -13.82
N ALA A 63 -14.88 -17.02 -14.33
CA ALA A 63 -15.54 -15.93 -15.03
C ALA A 63 -15.89 -14.79 -14.08
N THR A 64 -16.50 -15.11 -12.93
CA THR A 64 -16.86 -14.14 -11.88
C THR A 64 -15.60 -13.58 -11.23
N ASN A 65 -14.63 -14.41 -10.89
CA ASN A 65 -13.35 -13.94 -10.34
C ASN A 65 -12.65 -12.92 -11.25
N ARG A 66 -12.59 -13.18 -12.57
CA ARG A 66 -12.00 -12.22 -13.53
C ARG A 66 -12.74 -10.89 -13.57
N LYS A 67 -14.08 -10.90 -13.45
CA LYS A 67 -14.87 -9.67 -13.38
C LYS A 67 -14.53 -8.88 -12.13
N LEU A 68 -14.57 -9.49 -10.95
CA LEU A 68 -14.24 -8.82 -9.68
C LEU A 68 -12.80 -8.32 -9.63
N MET A 69 -11.85 -9.10 -10.16
CA MET A 69 -10.46 -8.65 -10.31
C MET A 69 -10.32 -7.45 -11.26
N ARG A 70 -11.15 -7.36 -12.31
CA ARG A 70 -11.17 -6.19 -13.19
C ARG A 70 -11.72 -4.95 -12.44
N ASP A 71 -12.78 -5.11 -11.67
CA ASP A 71 -13.37 -4.02 -10.88
C ASP A 71 -12.36 -3.51 -9.84
N LEU A 72 -11.63 -4.40 -9.18
CA LEU A 72 -10.52 -4.02 -8.30
C LEU A 72 -9.39 -3.28 -9.04
N ARG A 73 -9.04 -3.70 -10.26
CA ARG A 73 -8.02 -2.99 -11.05
C ARG A 73 -8.49 -1.59 -11.49
N ILE A 74 -9.80 -1.36 -11.63
CA ILE A 74 -10.33 0.00 -11.82
C ILE A 74 -10.03 0.84 -10.58
N TYR A 75 -10.30 0.33 -9.38
CA TYR A 75 -9.90 0.99 -8.13
C TYR A 75 -8.39 1.28 -8.08
N MET A 76 -7.54 0.31 -8.43
CA MET A 76 -6.09 0.52 -8.49
C MET A 76 -5.71 1.63 -9.48
N ALA A 77 -6.40 1.72 -10.62
CA ALA A 77 -6.12 2.71 -11.65
C ALA A 77 -6.59 4.12 -11.29
N VAL A 78 -7.75 4.24 -10.68
CA VAL A 78 -8.36 5.51 -10.24
C VAL A 78 -7.72 5.98 -8.93
N GLY A 79 -7.60 5.09 -7.96
CA GLY A 79 -7.24 5.38 -6.58
C GLY A 79 -8.43 5.73 -5.72
N GLY A 80 -8.14 6.08 -4.46
CA GLY A 80 -9.12 6.51 -3.46
C GLY A 80 -9.14 8.02 -3.24
N MET A 81 -8.40 8.81 -4.02
CA MET A 81 -8.46 10.27 -3.90
C MET A 81 -9.81 10.79 -4.36
N PRO A 82 -10.60 11.51 -3.51
CA PRO A 82 -11.98 11.89 -3.82
C PRO A 82 -12.15 12.60 -5.17
N GLN A 83 -11.24 13.49 -5.54
CA GLN A 83 -11.26 14.19 -6.81
C GLN A 83 -11.06 13.25 -8.02
N ALA A 84 -10.24 12.21 -7.88
CA ALA A 84 -10.03 11.21 -8.93
C ALA A 84 -11.25 10.28 -9.05
N VAL A 85 -11.85 9.90 -7.92
CA VAL A 85 -13.08 9.09 -7.88
C VAL A 85 -14.25 9.87 -8.48
N GLU A 86 -14.42 11.16 -8.13
CA GLU A 86 -15.42 12.03 -8.72
C GLU A 86 -15.25 12.15 -10.24
N ALA A 87 -14.03 12.34 -10.72
CA ALA A 87 -13.74 12.39 -12.16
C ALA A 87 -14.16 11.09 -12.85
N TYR A 88 -13.88 9.93 -12.23
CA TYR A 88 -14.29 8.63 -12.75
C TYR A 88 -15.83 8.46 -12.79
N VAL A 89 -16.52 8.80 -11.71
CA VAL A 89 -18.00 8.74 -11.61
C VAL A 89 -18.66 9.66 -12.64
N ASN A 90 -18.06 10.83 -12.90
CA ASN A 90 -18.52 11.78 -13.93
C ASN A 90 -18.18 11.36 -15.37
N GLY A 91 -17.68 10.13 -15.59
CA GLY A 91 -17.43 9.55 -16.90
C GLY A 91 -16.18 10.04 -17.62
N LYS A 92 -15.21 10.62 -16.90
CA LYS A 92 -13.91 10.98 -17.45
C LYS A 92 -13.14 9.73 -17.87
N ASN A 93 -12.37 9.83 -18.95
CA ASN A 93 -11.48 8.75 -19.35
C ASN A 93 -10.23 8.71 -18.46
N PHE A 94 -9.47 7.60 -18.49
CA PHE A 94 -8.34 7.40 -17.58
C PHE A 94 -7.21 8.43 -17.78
N SER A 95 -6.98 8.95 -18.97
CA SER A 95 -6.00 10.02 -19.19
C SER A 95 -6.44 11.34 -18.53
N GLU A 96 -7.73 11.66 -18.55
CA GLU A 96 -8.27 12.83 -17.84
C GLU A 96 -8.18 12.65 -16.32
N ILE A 97 -8.45 11.45 -15.81
CA ILE A 97 -8.28 11.10 -14.38
C ILE A 97 -6.80 11.19 -13.98
N ASP A 98 -5.88 10.74 -14.85
CA ASP A 98 -4.44 10.89 -14.62
C ASP A 98 -4.02 12.36 -14.48
N MET A 99 -4.61 13.26 -15.26
CA MET A 99 -4.37 14.71 -15.11
C MET A 99 -4.80 15.22 -13.73
N VAL A 100 -5.94 14.77 -13.21
CA VAL A 100 -6.40 15.11 -11.85
C VAL A 100 -5.39 14.60 -10.81
N LYS A 101 -4.94 13.35 -10.94
CA LYS A 101 -3.95 12.77 -10.02
C LYS A 101 -2.60 13.49 -10.08
N ARG A 102 -2.17 13.95 -11.25
CA ARG A 102 -0.96 14.78 -11.41
C ARG A 102 -1.10 16.13 -10.70
N GLN A 103 -2.28 16.73 -10.73
CA GLN A 103 -2.56 17.96 -9.97
C GLN A 103 -2.44 17.71 -8.45
N ILE A 104 -2.97 16.59 -7.96
CA ILE A 104 -2.83 16.20 -6.54
C ILE A 104 -1.35 16.01 -6.17
N ILE A 105 -0.57 15.31 -7.00
CA ILE A 105 0.87 15.14 -6.78
C ILE A 105 1.58 16.50 -6.77
N SER A 106 1.24 17.41 -7.68
CA SER A 106 1.81 18.77 -7.71
C SER A 106 1.51 19.55 -6.42
N LEU A 107 0.31 19.42 -5.86
CA LEU A 107 -0.04 20.03 -4.57
C LEU A 107 0.82 19.44 -3.43
N TYR A 108 1.03 18.12 -3.41
CA TYR A 108 1.94 17.50 -2.43
C TYR A 108 3.37 18.02 -2.57
N GLU A 109 3.86 18.18 -3.80
CA GLU A 109 5.20 18.76 -4.03
C GLU A 109 5.32 20.22 -3.58
N GLU A 110 4.28 21.02 -3.75
CA GLU A 110 4.24 22.40 -3.22
C GLU A 110 4.28 22.41 -1.69
N ASP A 111 3.57 21.48 -1.06
CA ASP A 111 3.59 21.32 0.39
C ASP A 111 4.97 20.83 0.87
N PHE A 112 5.58 19.89 0.18
CA PHE A 112 6.94 19.41 0.48
C PHE A 112 7.97 20.54 0.35
N LYS A 113 7.82 21.45 -0.61
CA LYS A 113 8.70 22.62 -0.78
C LYS A 113 8.61 23.63 0.38
N LYS A 114 7.46 23.72 1.04
CA LYS A 114 7.32 24.54 2.26
C LYS A 114 8.18 24.02 3.41
N ILE A 115 8.39 22.69 3.47
CA ILE A 115 9.21 22.02 4.48
C ILE A 115 10.68 22.02 4.06
N ASP A 116 10.96 21.61 2.81
CA ASP A 116 12.29 21.52 2.22
C ASP A 116 12.35 22.15 0.82
N ALA A 117 12.80 23.42 0.78
CA ALA A 117 12.96 24.15 -0.47
C ALA A 117 14.01 23.54 -1.42
N SER A 118 14.83 22.57 -0.96
CA SER A 118 15.84 21.91 -1.80
C SER A 118 15.26 20.87 -2.74
N GLY A 119 13.97 20.50 -2.58
CA GLY A 119 13.28 19.48 -3.39
C GLY A 119 13.64 18.03 -3.07
N ARG A 120 14.42 17.77 -2.01
CA ARG A 120 14.81 16.39 -1.64
C ARG A 120 13.63 15.57 -1.15
N MET A 121 12.68 16.20 -0.43
CA MET A 121 11.47 15.52 0.04
C MET A 121 10.64 15.00 -1.15
N SER A 122 10.46 15.82 -2.20
CA SER A 122 9.82 15.40 -3.45
C SER A 122 10.61 14.26 -4.13
N ALA A 123 11.94 14.34 -4.14
CA ALA A 123 12.78 13.29 -4.71
C ALA A 123 12.65 11.95 -3.95
N LEU A 124 12.55 11.97 -2.63
CA LEU A 124 12.26 10.77 -1.82
C LEU A 124 10.91 10.16 -2.18
N TYR A 125 9.88 10.98 -2.31
CA TYR A 125 8.54 10.54 -2.70
C TYR A 125 8.51 9.90 -4.10
N HIS A 126 9.10 10.57 -5.09
CA HIS A 126 9.15 10.09 -6.47
C HIS A 126 9.99 8.81 -6.66
N ALA A 127 10.94 8.55 -5.78
CA ALA A 127 11.79 7.37 -5.87
C ALA A 127 11.08 6.07 -5.43
N ILE A 128 9.94 6.14 -4.75
CA ILE A 128 9.26 4.98 -4.16
C ILE A 128 8.93 3.90 -5.19
N PRO A 129 8.26 4.17 -6.33
CA PRO A 129 7.95 3.14 -7.31
C PRO A 129 9.20 2.43 -7.85
N ALA A 130 10.27 3.18 -8.11
CA ALA A 130 11.52 2.62 -8.62
C ALA A 130 12.27 1.79 -7.57
N HIS A 131 12.11 2.08 -6.28
CA HIS A 131 12.66 1.28 -5.19
C HIS A 131 11.93 -0.06 -5.05
N LEU A 132 10.60 -0.04 -5.06
CA LEU A 132 9.78 -1.24 -4.98
C LEU A 132 9.99 -2.14 -6.20
N ALA A 133 10.11 -1.56 -7.40
CA ALA A 133 10.37 -2.30 -8.64
C ALA A 133 11.71 -3.07 -8.65
N LYS A 134 12.67 -2.69 -7.81
CA LYS A 134 13.97 -3.36 -7.68
C LYS A 134 13.98 -4.55 -6.71
N ASP A 135 12.85 -4.88 -6.11
CA ASP A 135 12.74 -5.94 -5.11
C ASP A 135 13.83 -5.83 -4.00
N ALA A 136 14.01 -4.60 -3.51
CA ALA A 136 15.04 -4.29 -2.53
C ALA A 136 14.51 -4.58 -1.12
N ARG A 137 15.32 -5.27 -0.29
CA ARG A 137 14.99 -5.58 1.13
C ARG A 137 14.52 -4.37 1.94
N LYS A 138 15.01 -3.17 1.58
CA LYS A 138 14.65 -1.92 2.27
C LYS A 138 14.79 -0.71 1.37
N TYR A 139 14.06 0.34 1.70
CA TYR A 139 14.19 1.66 1.09
C TYR A 139 15.57 2.24 1.40
N ARG A 140 16.22 2.86 0.40
CA ARG A 140 17.54 3.48 0.54
C ARG A 140 17.50 4.95 0.17
N ILE A 141 17.53 5.81 1.16
CA ILE A 141 17.56 7.27 1.02
C ILE A 141 18.65 7.73 0.03
N THR A 142 19.86 7.13 0.13
CA THR A 142 20.99 7.49 -0.71
C THR A 142 20.79 7.22 -2.19
N THR A 143 19.89 6.33 -2.56
CA THR A 143 19.54 6.06 -3.97
C THR A 143 18.65 7.16 -4.53
N ALA A 144 17.80 7.77 -3.71
CA ALA A 144 16.89 8.84 -4.13
C ALA A 144 17.59 10.21 -4.22
N ILE A 145 18.43 10.56 -3.25
CA ILE A 145 18.98 11.91 -3.10
C ILE A 145 20.52 11.98 -3.03
N GLY A 146 21.20 10.85 -3.26
CA GLY A 146 22.65 10.77 -3.21
C GLY A 146 23.23 10.65 -1.79
N LYS A 147 24.57 10.51 -1.69
CA LYS A 147 25.27 10.19 -0.43
C LYS A 147 25.57 11.39 0.47
N ARG A 148 25.25 12.62 0.07
CA ARG A 148 25.60 13.82 0.85
C ARG A 148 24.50 14.16 1.87
N ASN A 149 24.88 14.34 3.14
CA ASN A 149 24.03 14.75 4.27
C ASN A 149 22.94 13.73 4.70
N ASN A 150 23.36 12.57 5.20
CA ASN A 150 22.44 11.52 5.67
C ASN A 150 21.50 12.00 6.79
N THR A 151 21.99 12.71 7.82
CA THR A 151 21.16 13.12 8.97
C THR A 151 19.97 13.99 8.56
N LYS A 152 20.21 15.01 7.73
CA LYS A 152 19.11 15.85 7.23
C LYS A 152 18.15 15.09 6.30
N ALA A 153 18.65 14.07 5.61
CA ALA A 153 17.84 13.23 4.75
C ALA A 153 16.89 12.30 5.53
N GLU A 154 17.36 11.81 6.67
CA GLU A 154 16.54 11.04 7.61
C GLU A 154 15.44 11.90 8.24
N GLU A 155 15.76 13.13 8.65
CA GLU A 155 14.76 14.10 9.12
C GLU A 155 13.67 14.34 8.06
N LEU A 156 14.04 14.56 6.80
CA LEU A 156 13.09 14.76 5.70
C LEU A 156 12.24 13.52 5.42
N LEU A 157 12.80 12.34 5.63
CA LEU A 157 12.04 11.10 5.51
C LEU A 157 10.99 10.97 6.61
N TYR A 158 11.34 11.30 7.86
CA TYR A 158 10.36 11.32 8.95
C TYR A 158 9.25 12.34 8.69
N GLU A 159 9.57 13.53 8.20
CA GLU A 159 8.57 14.52 7.79
C GLU A 159 7.68 14.01 6.65
N LEU A 160 8.25 13.25 5.70
CA LEU A 160 7.48 12.62 4.63
C LEU A 160 6.53 11.54 5.17
N ILE A 161 6.96 10.73 6.14
CA ILE A 161 6.12 9.74 6.82
C ILE A 161 5.01 10.43 7.62
N ASP A 162 5.34 11.49 8.35
CA ASP A 162 4.39 12.27 9.14
C ASP A 162 3.34 12.97 8.27
N SER A 163 3.65 13.28 7.00
CA SER A 163 2.69 13.84 6.04
C SER A 163 1.56 12.87 5.66
N LYS A 164 1.68 11.59 6.00
CA LYS A 164 0.74 10.50 5.66
C LYS A 164 0.56 10.24 4.15
N THR A 165 1.40 10.84 3.31
CA THR A 165 1.41 10.58 1.86
C THR A 165 2.10 9.26 1.53
N VAL A 166 2.90 8.73 2.46
CA VAL A 166 3.61 7.45 2.36
C VAL A 166 3.35 6.55 3.56
N LEU A 167 3.46 5.26 3.33
CA LEU A 167 3.19 4.20 4.30
C LEU A 167 4.50 3.44 4.59
N PRO A 168 5.11 3.60 5.76
CA PRO A 168 6.28 2.83 6.13
C PRO A 168 5.87 1.41 6.53
N CYS A 169 6.52 0.42 5.94
CA CYS A 169 6.42 -0.99 6.32
C CYS A 169 7.74 -1.43 6.93
N TYR A 170 7.74 -1.76 8.20
CA TYR A 170 8.97 -2.05 8.96
C TYR A 170 9.30 -3.54 8.97
N ASN A 171 10.58 -3.87 8.90
CA ASN A 171 11.02 -5.24 9.10
C ASN A 171 10.85 -5.63 10.57
N SER A 172 10.17 -6.75 10.81
CA SER A 172 10.16 -7.39 12.14
C SER A 172 11.35 -8.34 12.21
N THR A 173 12.30 -8.08 13.11
CA THR A 173 13.51 -8.91 13.25
C THR A 173 13.22 -10.30 13.82
N ASN A 174 12.13 -10.44 14.58
CA ASN A 174 11.70 -11.70 15.17
C ASN A 174 10.16 -11.75 15.24
N PRO A 175 9.48 -12.22 14.19
CA PRO A 175 8.03 -12.20 14.07
C PRO A 175 7.39 -13.17 15.07
N ARG A 176 7.16 -12.66 16.28
CA ARG A 176 6.41 -13.30 17.35
C ARG A 176 5.21 -12.46 17.70
N VAL A 177 4.54 -12.76 18.80
CA VAL A 177 3.25 -12.21 19.21
C VAL A 177 3.14 -10.68 19.14
N ASN A 178 4.20 -9.95 19.44
CA ASN A 178 4.21 -8.48 19.40
C ASN A 178 5.19 -7.98 18.33
N LEU A 179 4.67 -7.64 17.15
CA LEU A 179 5.48 -7.15 16.03
C LEU A 179 6.13 -5.79 16.34
N THR A 180 5.49 -4.97 17.17
CA THR A 180 5.99 -3.65 17.57
C THR A 180 7.30 -3.75 18.33
N ASP A 181 7.45 -4.75 19.22
CA ASP A 181 8.68 -4.95 20.02
C ASP A 181 9.88 -5.37 19.17
N THR A 182 9.63 -5.87 17.97
CA THR A 182 10.67 -6.39 17.07
C THR A 182 10.85 -5.53 15.82
N LYS A 183 10.29 -4.32 15.84
CA LYS A 183 10.35 -3.33 14.76
C LYS A 183 11.78 -2.83 14.56
N ASP A 184 12.30 -3.02 13.35
CA ASP A 184 13.59 -2.50 12.92
C ASP A 184 13.39 -1.14 12.22
N PHE A 185 13.76 -0.07 12.91
CA PHE A 185 13.63 1.30 12.39
C PHE A 185 14.62 1.61 11.26
N ASP A 186 15.69 0.82 11.12
CA ASP A 186 16.70 0.98 10.06
C ASP A 186 16.38 0.15 8.81
N SER A 187 15.35 -0.68 8.87
CA SER A 187 14.97 -1.56 7.78
C SER A 187 13.47 -1.49 7.51
N TYR A 188 13.10 -0.72 6.50
CA TYR A 188 11.72 -0.47 6.12
C TYR A 188 11.59 -0.37 4.59
N LYS A 189 10.41 -0.69 4.10
CA LYS A 189 9.93 -0.36 2.76
C LYS A 189 9.02 0.87 2.84
N LEU A 190 8.86 1.59 1.74
CA LEU A 190 7.89 2.67 1.63
C LEU A 190 6.90 2.35 0.52
N TYR A 191 5.62 2.46 0.85
CA TYR A 191 4.51 2.41 -0.09
C TYR A 191 3.85 3.79 -0.16
N LEU A 192 3.04 4.04 -1.16
CA LEU A 192 2.23 5.25 -1.24
C LEU A 192 0.86 5.02 -0.58
N SER A 193 0.33 6.06 0.04
CA SER A 193 -0.99 6.01 0.69
C SER A 193 -2.14 5.80 -0.30
N ASP A 194 -1.91 6.07 -1.60
CA ASP A 194 -2.91 5.88 -2.65
C ASP A 194 -2.32 5.15 -3.86
N THR A 195 -2.95 4.03 -4.24
CA THR A 195 -2.49 3.19 -5.35
C THR A 195 -2.72 3.86 -6.72
N GLY A 196 -3.74 4.72 -6.86
CA GLY A 196 -3.95 5.49 -8.09
C GLY A 196 -2.85 6.52 -8.33
N LEU A 197 -2.41 7.22 -7.27
CA LEU A 197 -1.25 8.11 -7.35
C LEU A 197 0.03 7.32 -7.66
N PHE A 198 0.16 6.10 -7.11
CA PHE A 198 1.27 5.22 -7.43
C PHE A 198 1.34 4.90 -8.93
N VAL A 199 0.22 4.54 -9.55
CA VAL A 199 0.14 4.31 -11.00
C VAL A 199 0.58 5.56 -11.79
N THR A 200 0.13 6.74 -11.39
CA THR A 200 0.54 7.99 -12.04
C THR A 200 2.04 8.25 -11.89
N LEU A 201 2.61 8.01 -10.70
CA LEU A 201 4.06 8.17 -10.47
C LEU A 201 4.93 7.19 -11.27
N MET A 202 4.44 5.98 -11.56
CA MET A 202 5.16 5.03 -12.42
C MET A 202 5.41 5.58 -13.84
N PHE A 203 4.59 6.53 -14.30
CA PHE A 203 4.64 7.13 -15.63
C PHE A 203 4.77 8.66 -15.57
N ILE A 204 5.37 9.17 -14.50
CA ILE A 204 5.45 10.62 -14.25
C ILE A 204 6.35 11.34 -15.25
N ASP A 205 7.28 10.63 -15.90
CA ASP A 205 8.16 11.11 -16.97
C ASP A 205 7.41 11.50 -18.24
N ARG A 206 6.15 11.12 -18.37
CA ARG A 206 5.27 11.46 -19.49
C ARG A 206 4.38 12.65 -19.12
N PRO A 207 3.97 13.47 -20.12
CA PRO A 207 3.01 14.57 -19.85
C PRO A 207 1.68 14.08 -19.31
N VAL A 208 1.23 12.89 -19.73
CA VAL A 208 0.03 12.20 -19.28
C VAL A 208 0.22 10.69 -19.47
N THR A 209 -0.40 9.90 -18.61
CA THR A 209 -0.48 8.46 -18.81
C THR A 209 -1.63 8.14 -19.78
N GLU A 210 -1.30 7.55 -20.91
CA GLU A 210 -2.24 7.30 -22.00
C GLU A 210 -3.29 6.24 -21.65
N ASN A 211 -4.49 6.35 -22.21
CA ASN A 211 -5.59 5.39 -22.02
C ASN A 211 -5.18 3.94 -22.37
N ASP A 212 -4.28 3.76 -23.33
CA ASP A 212 -3.74 2.45 -23.73
C ASP A 212 -3.00 1.74 -22.60
N ILE A 213 -2.27 2.48 -21.77
CA ILE A 213 -1.56 1.95 -20.59
C ILE A 213 -2.59 1.48 -19.57
N TYR A 214 -3.61 2.29 -19.31
CA TYR A 214 -4.70 1.91 -18.41
C TYR A 214 -5.48 0.70 -18.93
N ALA A 215 -5.77 0.63 -20.24
CA ALA A 215 -6.42 -0.53 -20.85
C ALA A 215 -5.60 -1.83 -20.65
N LYS A 216 -4.27 -1.73 -20.75
CA LYS A 216 -3.36 -2.85 -20.48
C LYS A 216 -3.34 -3.23 -18.99
N LEU A 217 -3.35 -2.25 -18.08
CA LEU A 217 -3.46 -2.48 -16.63
C LEU A 217 -4.77 -3.21 -16.29
N LEU A 218 -5.90 -2.71 -16.79
CA LEU A 218 -7.23 -3.29 -16.54
C LEU A 218 -7.39 -4.71 -17.10
N SER A 219 -6.73 -5.00 -18.21
CA SER A 219 -6.76 -6.33 -18.86
C SER A 219 -5.64 -7.28 -18.39
N ASP A 220 -4.83 -6.87 -17.40
CA ASP A 220 -3.66 -7.62 -16.93
C ASP A 220 -2.63 -7.94 -18.03
N LYS A 221 -2.48 -7.03 -18.97
CA LYS A 221 -1.58 -7.15 -20.13
C LYS A 221 -0.43 -6.14 -20.12
N LEU A 222 -0.26 -5.40 -19.03
CA LEU A 222 0.86 -4.48 -18.90
C LEU A 222 2.17 -5.31 -18.81
N PRO A 223 3.17 -5.07 -19.67
CA PRO A 223 4.38 -5.90 -19.75
C PRO A 223 5.33 -5.72 -18.56
N ALA A 224 5.07 -4.76 -17.67
CA ALA A 224 5.85 -4.54 -16.48
C ALA A 224 5.54 -5.60 -15.40
N ASN A 225 6.54 -5.96 -14.60
CA ASN A 225 6.29 -6.71 -13.37
C ASN A 225 5.49 -5.82 -12.40
N LEU A 226 4.22 -6.11 -12.22
CA LEU A 226 3.31 -5.34 -11.38
C LEU A 226 3.23 -5.84 -9.93
N GLY A 227 4.12 -6.74 -9.52
CA GLY A 227 4.15 -7.26 -8.15
C GLY A 227 4.06 -6.14 -7.12
N TYR A 228 4.95 -5.17 -7.24
CA TYR A 228 5.04 -4.01 -6.35
C TYR A 228 3.80 -3.10 -6.34
N LEU A 229 3.02 -3.05 -7.43
CA LEU A 229 1.75 -2.31 -7.48
C LEU A 229 0.68 -3.01 -6.62
N TYR A 230 0.61 -4.35 -6.69
CA TYR A 230 -0.28 -5.13 -5.84
C TYR A 230 0.17 -5.11 -4.36
N GLU A 231 1.47 -5.11 -4.10
CA GLU A 231 1.98 -4.88 -2.74
C GLU A 231 1.54 -3.51 -2.20
N ASN A 232 1.61 -2.45 -3.03
CA ASN A 232 1.13 -1.12 -2.63
C ASN A 232 -0.37 -1.11 -2.31
N LEU A 233 -1.19 -1.80 -3.11
CA LEU A 233 -2.62 -1.96 -2.83
C LEU A 233 -2.86 -2.65 -1.49
N VAL A 234 -2.14 -3.74 -1.22
CA VAL A 234 -2.23 -4.48 0.05
C VAL A 234 -1.80 -3.60 1.22
N ALA A 235 -0.70 -2.86 1.09
CA ALA A 235 -0.23 -1.92 2.11
C ALA A 235 -1.27 -0.84 2.41
N GLN A 236 -1.89 -0.25 1.39
CA GLN A 236 -2.97 0.73 1.54
C GLN A 236 -4.16 0.12 2.30
N MET A 237 -4.64 -1.06 1.90
CA MET A 237 -5.78 -1.72 2.54
C MET A 237 -5.51 -2.06 4.02
N ILE A 238 -4.33 -2.58 4.34
CA ILE A 238 -3.94 -2.87 5.73
C ILE A 238 -3.89 -1.58 6.55
N THR A 239 -3.31 -0.50 6.03
CA THR A 239 -3.21 0.77 6.75
C THR A 239 -4.58 1.37 7.03
N VAL A 240 -5.49 1.37 6.07
CA VAL A 240 -6.86 1.89 6.24
C VAL A 240 -7.65 1.09 7.27
N SER A 241 -7.34 -0.20 7.47
CA SER A 241 -7.92 -0.98 8.58
C SER A 241 -7.39 -0.60 9.97
N GLY A 242 -6.53 0.43 10.07
CA GLY A 242 -5.94 0.93 11.31
C GLY A 242 -4.74 0.13 11.81
N ARG A 243 -4.14 -0.70 10.97
CA ARG A 243 -3.01 -1.56 11.34
C ARG A 243 -1.69 -1.01 10.81
N GLU A 244 -0.62 -1.15 11.60
CA GLU A 244 0.75 -0.89 11.15
C GLU A 244 1.22 -1.97 10.19
N LEU A 245 2.13 -1.58 9.27
CA LEU A 245 2.69 -2.48 8.27
C LEU A 245 4.01 -3.08 8.77
N TYR A 246 4.10 -4.40 8.70
CA TYR A 246 5.30 -5.17 9.00
C TYR A 246 5.57 -6.19 7.90
N TYR A 247 6.85 -6.45 7.63
CA TYR A 247 7.34 -7.55 6.80
C TYR A 247 8.44 -8.30 7.54
N HIS A 248 8.89 -9.44 7.02
CA HIS A 248 10.03 -10.17 7.58
C HIS A 248 10.94 -10.71 6.50
N THR A 249 12.25 -10.49 6.69
CA THR A 249 13.27 -11.06 5.83
C THR A 249 14.28 -11.87 6.63
N TRP A 250 14.75 -13.00 6.06
CA TRP A 250 15.86 -13.78 6.64
C TRP A 250 16.67 -14.44 5.54
N ASP A 251 17.94 -14.69 5.84
CA ASP A 251 18.87 -15.23 4.87
C ASP A 251 18.58 -16.70 4.55
N LYS A 252 18.66 -17.05 3.26
CA LYS A 252 18.59 -18.43 2.79
C LYS A 252 19.94 -19.11 3.01
N LYS A 253 19.97 -20.18 3.81
CA LYS A 253 21.21 -20.89 4.15
C LYS A 253 21.94 -21.35 2.88
N GLY A 254 23.23 -21.02 2.78
CA GLY A 254 24.07 -21.41 1.66
C GLY A 254 23.83 -20.66 0.36
N SER A 255 23.16 -19.51 0.40
CA SER A 255 22.86 -18.67 -0.76
C SER A 255 23.08 -17.18 -0.44
N THR A 256 23.28 -16.38 -1.48
CA THR A 256 23.25 -14.91 -1.39
C THR A 256 21.82 -14.35 -1.43
N HIS A 257 20.83 -15.23 -1.67
CA HIS A 257 19.42 -14.88 -1.66
C HIS A 257 18.84 -14.89 -0.25
N TYR A 258 17.68 -14.26 -0.09
CA TYR A 258 16.93 -14.22 1.15
C TYR A 258 15.49 -14.67 0.92
N TYR A 259 14.83 -15.03 1.99
CA TYR A 259 13.39 -15.23 2.04
C TYR A 259 12.74 -13.94 2.52
N GLU A 260 11.54 -13.67 2.06
CA GLU A 260 10.72 -12.55 2.49
C GLU A 260 9.25 -12.98 2.58
N VAL A 261 8.57 -12.50 3.62
CA VAL A 261 7.10 -12.50 3.71
C VAL A 261 6.65 -11.05 3.66
N ASP A 262 5.77 -10.74 2.71
CA ASP A 262 5.45 -9.37 2.31
C ASP A 262 4.76 -8.57 3.43
N PHE A 263 3.79 -9.19 4.14
CA PHE A 263 3.10 -8.51 5.25
C PHE A 263 2.81 -9.46 6.41
N LEU A 264 2.89 -8.90 7.62
CA LEU A 264 2.56 -9.58 8.87
C LEU A 264 1.55 -8.72 9.65
N ILE A 265 0.54 -9.36 10.22
CA ILE A 265 -0.48 -8.71 11.05
C ILE A 265 -0.62 -9.48 12.36
N SER A 266 -0.59 -8.77 13.49
CA SER A 266 -0.88 -9.36 14.79
C SER A 266 -2.37 -9.76 14.89
N GLU A 267 -2.62 -10.99 15.35
CA GLU A 267 -3.95 -11.55 15.51
C GLU A 267 -4.06 -12.24 16.86
N GLY A 268 -4.59 -11.54 17.85
CA GLY A 268 -4.62 -12.00 19.23
C GLY A 268 -3.23 -12.34 19.76
N SER A 269 -2.97 -13.59 20.10
CA SER A 269 -1.67 -14.10 20.57
C SER A 269 -0.79 -14.66 19.43
N LYS A 270 -1.19 -14.50 18.19
CA LYS A 270 -0.50 -15.03 17.00
C LYS A 270 -0.38 -13.97 15.92
N ILE A 271 0.16 -14.35 14.78
CA ILE A 271 0.30 -13.50 13.59
C ILE A 271 -0.34 -14.16 12.38
N ASN A 272 -0.91 -13.34 11.51
CA ASN A 272 -1.27 -13.71 10.16
C ASN A 272 -0.17 -13.27 9.22
N ALA A 273 0.22 -14.16 8.29
CA ALA A 273 1.24 -13.92 7.29
C ALA A 273 0.61 -13.81 5.90
N PHE A 274 1.03 -12.81 5.13
CA PHE A 274 0.51 -12.55 3.79
C PHE A 274 1.65 -12.50 2.78
N GLU A 275 1.55 -13.31 1.75
CA GLU A 275 2.41 -13.28 0.56
C GLU A 275 1.59 -12.75 -0.61
N VAL A 276 2.13 -11.79 -1.35
CA VAL A 276 1.45 -11.12 -2.47
C VAL A 276 2.00 -11.63 -3.79
N LYS A 277 1.14 -12.07 -4.70
CA LYS A 277 1.52 -12.53 -6.04
C LYS A 277 0.65 -11.88 -7.11
N SER A 278 1.24 -11.04 -7.94
CA SER A 278 0.56 -10.43 -9.10
C SER A 278 0.20 -11.46 -10.16
N SER A 279 1.01 -12.52 -10.33
CA SER A 279 0.75 -13.64 -11.23
C SER A 279 0.42 -14.89 -10.43
N GLY A 280 -0.64 -15.55 -10.80
CA GLY A 280 -1.29 -16.58 -9.98
C GLY A 280 -0.56 -17.91 -9.74
N SER A 281 0.74 -18.08 -9.96
CA SER A 281 1.40 -19.39 -9.80
C SER A 281 2.91 -19.32 -9.55
N GLY A 282 3.34 -18.36 -8.72
CA GLY A 282 4.75 -18.32 -8.29
C GLY A 282 5.10 -19.45 -7.30
N LYS A 283 6.40 -19.72 -7.13
CA LYS A 283 6.88 -20.56 -6.03
C LYS A 283 6.58 -19.84 -4.71
N HIS A 284 5.89 -20.50 -3.78
CA HIS A 284 5.55 -19.96 -2.46
C HIS A 284 6.55 -20.41 -1.40
N GLU A 285 7.83 -20.48 -1.77
CA GLU A 285 8.89 -21.03 -0.92
C GLU A 285 9.04 -20.19 0.35
N SER A 286 9.02 -18.86 0.23
CA SER A 286 9.23 -17.97 1.38
C SER A 286 8.16 -18.15 2.46
N ILE A 287 6.88 -18.09 2.10
CA ILE A 287 5.80 -18.22 3.09
C ILE A 287 5.71 -19.64 3.66
N ARG A 288 6.02 -20.67 2.86
CA ARG A 288 6.09 -22.06 3.37
C ARG A 288 7.21 -22.25 4.38
N GLU A 289 8.43 -21.74 4.08
CA GLU A 289 9.55 -21.76 5.01
C GLU A 289 9.27 -20.92 6.27
N PHE A 290 8.56 -19.80 6.12
CA PHE A 290 8.10 -19.01 7.25
C PHE A 290 7.14 -19.79 8.15
N CYS A 291 6.14 -20.47 7.58
CA CYS A 291 5.20 -21.31 8.30
C CYS A 291 5.90 -22.45 9.05
N ASN A 292 6.91 -23.09 8.44
CA ASN A 292 7.70 -24.11 9.09
C ASN A 292 8.51 -23.55 10.27
N LYS A 293 9.19 -22.45 10.06
CA LYS A 293 10.10 -21.84 11.06
C LYS A 293 9.33 -21.24 12.26
N PHE A 294 8.15 -20.67 12.03
CA PHE A 294 7.35 -19.95 13.04
C PHE A 294 6.00 -20.62 13.33
N SER A 295 5.86 -21.91 13.09
CA SER A 295 4.60 -22.65 13.15
C SER A 295 3.77 -22.44 14.42
N GLN A 296 4.42 -22.24 15.58
CA GLN A 296 3.74 -21.99 16.84
C GLN A 296 3.16 -20.57 16.96
N ASN A 297 3.69 -19.62 16.18
CA ASN A 297 3.35 -18.21 16.26
C ASN A 297 2.33 -17.79 15.20
N ILE A 298 2.10 -18.63 14.17
CA ILE A 298 1.21 -18.30 13.05
C ILE A 298 -0.21 -18.76 13.36
N SER A 299 -1.17 -17.87 13.11
CA SER A 299 -2.60 -18.20 13.12
C SER A 299 -3.01 -18.69 11.74
N LYS A 300 -2.81 -17.87 10.71
CA LYS A 300 -3.13 -18.18 9.33
C LYS A 300 -2.04 -17.66 8.40
N ALA A 301 -1.86 -18.34 7.28
CA ALA A 301 -0.98 -17.91 6.20
C ALA A 301 -1.80 -17.79 4.91
N TYR A 302 -1.68 -16.63 4.25
CA TYR A 302 -2.44 -16.28 3.07
C TYR A 302 -1.52 -16.04 1.88
N LEU A 303 -1.91 -16.59 0.74
CA LEU A 303 -1.40 -16.18 -0.57
C LEU A 303 -2.46 -15.31 -1.24
N ILE A 304 -2.20 -14.02 -1.28
CA ILE A 304 -3.09 -13.05 -1.94
C ILE A 304 -2.70 -12.95 -3.40
N SER A 305 -3.62 -13.27 -4.29
CA SER A 305 -3.33 -13.32 -5.73
C SER A 305 -4.55 -12.94 -6.58
N GLN A 306 -4.39 -13.01 -7.91
CA GLN A 306 -5.50 -12.80 -8.84
C GLN A 306 -6.35 -14.08 -9.06
N LYS A 307 -5.97 -15.20 -8.46
CA LYS A 307 -6.73 -16.46 -8.56
C LYS A 307 -7.92 -16.46 -7.62
N ASP A 308 -8.89 -17.28 -7.96
CA ASP A 308 -10.05 -17.57 -7.12
C ASP A 308 -9.64 -18.23 -5.79
N ALA A 309 -10.52 -18.14 -4.79
CA ALA A 309 -10.29 -18.70 -3.48
C ALA A 309 -9.99 -20.20 -3.52
N GLY A 310 -9.11 -20.66 -2.64
CA GLY A 310 -8.70 -22.04 -2.58
C GLY A 310 -7.81 -22.34 -1.37
N LYS A 311 -7.26 -23.54 -1.33
CA LYS A 311 -6.38 -23.97 -0.24
C LYS A 311 -5.30 -24.91 -0.77
N GLU A 312 -4.06 -24.67 -0.37
CA GLU A 312 -2.93 -25.56 -0.60
C GLU A 312 -2.26 -25.90 0.73
N GLU A 313 -2.42 -27.11 1.24
CA GLU A 313 -1.92 -27.55 2.56
C GLU A 313 -2.40 -26.60 3.67
N ASN A 314 -1.48 -25.84 4.29
CA ASN A 314 -1.76 -24.88 5.35
C ASN A 314 -1.88 -23.43 4.83
N LEU A 315 -1.81 -23.20 3.51
CA LEU A 315 -1.86 -21.91 2.87
C LEU A 315 -3.27 -21.65 2.33
N LEU A 316 -3.86 -20.53 2.71
CA LEU A 316 -5.14 -20.06 2.19
C LEU A 316 -4.87 -19.18 0.96
N LEU A 317 -5.47 -19.56 -0.17
CA LEU A 317 -5.36 -18.82 -1.42
C LEU A 317 -6.56 -17.89 -1.52
N GLU A 318 -6.32 -16.58 -1.56
CA GLU A 318 -7.40 -15.61 -1.55
C GLU A 318 -7.21 -14.55 -2.64
N PRO A 319 -8.28 -14.18 -3.35
CA PRO A 319 -8.22 -13.08 -4.31
C PRO A 319 -8.08 -11.74 -3.62
N PHE A 320 -7.40 -10.79 -4.27
CA PHE A 320 -7.16 -9.45 -3.72
C PHE A 320 -8.42 -8.71 -3.26
N TYR A 321 -9.54 -8.87 -3.95
CA TYR A 321 -10.80 -8.19 -3.60
C TYR A 321 -11.43 -8.69 -2.29
N LEU A 322 -10.98 -9.83 -1.74
CA LEU A 322 -11.40 -10.33 -0.42
C LEU A 322 -10.47 -9.87 0.72
N LEU A 323 -9.32 -9.26 0.42
CA LEU A 323 -8.38 -8.82 1.45
C LEU A 323 -9.02 -7.94 2.55
N PRO A 324 -9.91 -6.98 2.26
CA PRO A 324 -10.53 -6.16 3.32
C PRO A 324 -11.24 -6.97 4.41
N PHE A 325 -11.74 -8.17 4.09
CA PHE A 325 -12.41 -9.05 5.05
C PHE A 325 -11.44 -9.93 5.84
N LEU A 326 -10.22 -10.12 5.34
CA LEU A 326 -9.19 -10.93 6.00
C LEU A 326 -8.42 -10.14 7.07
N ILE A 327 -8.45 -8.79 6.98
CA ILE A 327 -7.68 -7.88 7.82
C ILE A 327 -8.54 -7.09 8.82
N LYS A 328 -9.83 -7.34 8.86
CA LYS A 328 -10.77 -6.73 9.82
C LYS A 328 -10.48 -7.11 11.26
#